data_dda84afd9428ff06cd2018611dfc3ed2
#
_entry.id   dda84afd9428ff06cd2018611dfc3ed2
#
_cell.length_a   1.000
_cell.length_b   1.000
_cell.length_c   1.000
_cell.angle_alpha   90.00
_cell.angle_beta   90.00
_cell.angle_gamma   90.00
#
_symmetry.space_group_name_H-M   'P 1'
#
loop_
_entity.id
_entity.type
_entity.pdbx_description
1 polymer ?
#
loop_
_entity_poly.entity_id
_entity_poly.type
_entity_poly.pdbx_seq_one_letter_code
_entity_poly.pdbx_strand_id
1 'polypeptide(L)'
;MRKAIAGAIALTTLTGAIQSIAQTPPPAPIMAPSLPAAHVVNLMTNEGSGAFGVQWRVADVRIVEVPAAINKDRYKTTYQIEPRAMPTDFDDSQWERIEGKDLGVRRSGGHTAFMWFRGLLTMPARISDFDLSKSAVAVLNVLVDDYAEVWINGQMPRRSGYPSPATIQGLNMPNRVVLGTEVKAGDRFQLAVFAINGPMSDPFGSIWFRQAMVEFYR
;
A
#
# COMPACT_ATOMS: atom_id res chain seq x y z
N MET A 1 37.05 -72.96 -0.70
CA MET A 1 36.03 -72.61 -1.68
C MET A 1 35.12 -71.48 -1.12
N ARG A 2 35.33 -70.27 -1.47
CA ARG A 2 34.46 -69.08 -1.09
C ARG A 2 33.77 -68.59 -2.35
N LYS A 3 32.42 -68.66 -2.39
CA LYS A 3 31.61 -68.14 -3.46
C LYS A 3 31.37 -66.65 -3.22
N ALA A 4 31.76 -65.83 -4.19
CA ALA A 4 31.45 -64.41 -4.23
C ALA A 4 30.06 -64.23 -4.85
N ILE A 5 29.18 -63.52 -4.18
CA ILE A 5 27.87 -63.12 -4.70
C ILE A 5 28.03 -61.68 -5.15
N ALA A 6 27.91 -61.46 -6.46
CA ALA A 6 27.86 -60.12 -7.05
C ALA A 6 26.42 -59.60 -7.04
N GLY A 7 26.15 -58.59 -6.23
CA GLY A 7 24.89 -57.89 -6.24
C GLY A 7 24.95 -56.70 -7.23
N ALA A 8 24.11 -56.73 -8.26
CA ALA A 8 23.95 -55.59 -9.16
C ALA A 8 22.98 -54.58 -8.55
N ILE A 9 23.46 -53.34 -8.35
CA ILE A 9 22.65 -52.21 -7.94
C ILE A 9 22.16 -51.50 -9.22
N ALA A 10 20.86 -51.58 -9.44
CA ALA A 10 20.21 -50.84 -10.52
C ALA A 10 19.99 -49.39 -10.05
N LEU A 11 20.66 -48.43 -10.67
CA LEU A 11 20.50 -47.02 -10.45
C LEU A 11 19.34 -46.50 -11.32
N THR A 12 18.17 -46.28 -10.71
CA THR A 12 17.02 -45.70 -11.38
C THR A 12 17.16 -44.16 -11.34
N THR A 13 17.52 -43.56 -12.47
CA THR A 13 17.52 -42.09 -12.61
C THR A 13 16.10 -41.59 -12.82
N LEU A 14 15.54 -40.95 -11.78
CA LEU A 14 14.27 -40.22 -11.90
C LEU A 14 14.56 -38.86 -12.56
N THR A 15 14.33 -38.76 -13.87
CA THR A 15 14.27 -37.46 -14.58
C THR A 15 12.92 -36.81 -14.29
N GLY A 16 12.86 -36.02 -13.22
CA GLY A 16 11.74 -35.14 -12.93
C GLY A 16 11.73 -33.98 -13.93
N ALA A 17 10.76 -33.95 -14.85
CA ALA A 17 10.50 -32.80 -15.68
C ALA A 17 10.01 -31.64 -14.78
N ILE A 18 10.83 -30.63 -14.58
CA ILE A 18 10.43 -29.37 -13.96
C ILE A 18 9.51 -28.65 -14.96
N GLN A 19 8.20 -28.77 -14.77
CA GLN A 19 7.25 -27.92 -15.49
C GLN A 19 7.45 -26.50 -15.00
N SER A 20 8.06 -25.66 -15.82
CA SER A 20 8.08 -24.22 -15.64
C SER A 20 6.64 -23.72 -15.72
N ILE A 21 6.05 -23.38 -14.59
CA ILE A 21 4.78 -22.65 -14.54
C ILE A 21 5.07 -21.27 -15.10
N ALA A 22 4.67 -21.05 -16.35
CA ALA A 22 4.72 -19.72 -16.96
C ALA A 22 3.87 -18.79 -16.10
N GLN A 23 4.53 -17.92 -15.35
CA GLN A 23 3.83 -16.87 -14.59
C GLN A 23 3.18 -15.94 -15.59
N THR A 24 1.86 -15.84 -15.52
CA THR A 24 1.12 -14.83 -16.29
C THR A 24 1.71 -13.46 -15.94
N PRO A 25 2.13 -12.66 -16.92
CA PRO A 25 2.65 -11.33 -16.63
C PRO A 25 1.59 -10.54 -15.85
N PRO A 26 1.99 -9.76 -14.84
CA PRO A 26 1.05 -8.94 -14.08
C PRO A 26 0.30 -8.01 -15.04
N PRO A 27 -0.98 -7.72 -14.79
CA PRO A 27 -1.75 -6.81 -15.62
C PRO A 27 -1.05 -5.46 -15.74
N ALA A 28 -1.16 -4.84 -16.90
CA ALA A 28 -0.59 -3.52 -17.14
C ALA A 28 -1.15 -2.53 -16.10
N PRO A 29 -0.33 -1.62 -15.56
CA PRO A 29 -0.80 -0.66 -14.58
C PRO A 29 -1.81 0.30 -15.22
N ILE A 30 -2.90 0.53 -14.49
CA ILE A 30 -3.92 1.48 -14.90
C ILE A 30 -3.43 2.89 -14.54
N MET A 31 -3.33 3.76 -15.53
CA MET A 31 -2.94 5.15 -15.34
C MET A 31 -4.15 5.98 -14.89
N ALA A 32 -3.93 6.85 -13.91
CA ALA A 32 -4.95 7.82 -13.52
C ALA A 32 -5.22 8.80 -14.67
N PRO A 33 -6.50 9.16 -14.94
CA PRO A 33 -6.84 10.11 -15.98
C PRO A 33 -6.13 11.46 -15.79
N SER A 34 -5.76 12.11 -16.89
CA SER A 34 -5.18 13.46 -16.90
C SER A 34 -6.22 14.57 -17.10
N LEU A 35 -7.47 14.19 -17.40
CA LEU A 35 -8.58 15.11 -17.56
C LEU A 35 -9.04 15.69 -16.20
N PRO A 36 -9.73 16.83 -16.18
CA PRO A 36 -10.37 17.32 -14.96
C PRO A 36 -11.35 16.29 -14.40
N ALA A 37 -11.31 16.09 -13.08
CA ALA A 37 -12.25 15.22 -12.41
C ALA A 37 -13.68 15.76 -12.52
N ALA A 38 -14.64 14.87 -12.72
CA ALA A 38 -16.07 15.21 -12.72
C ALA A 38 -16.55 15.56 -11.30
N HIS A 39 -15.96 14.97 -10.29
CA HIS A 39 -16.25 15.25 -8.88
C HIS A 39 -15.00 14.97 -8.02
N VAL A 40 -14.81 15.75 -6.95
CA VAL A 40 -13.67 15.62 -6.03
C VAL A 40 -14.17 15.70 -4.61
N VAL A 41 -13.73 14.75 -3.77
CA VAL A 41 -14.06 14.74 -2.33
C VAL A 41 -12.77 14.86 -1.52
N ASN A 42 -12.74 15.83 -0.62
CA ASN A 42 -11.61 16.06 0.27
C ASN A 42 -11.73 15.20 1.53
N LEU A 43 -10.91 14.16 1.66
CA LEU A 43 -10.87 13.28 2.84
C LEU A 43 -10.27 13.96 4.07
N MET A 44 -9.66 15.13 3.92
CA MET A 44 -9.12 15.91 5.04
C MET A 44 -10.18 16.77 5.75
N THR A 45 -11.45 16.50 5.47
CA THR A 45 -12.57 17.08 6.21
C THR A 45 -13.41 15.98 6.84
N ASN A 46 -14.09 16.28 7.92
CA ASN A 46 -15.00 15.31 8.55
C ASN A 46 -16.15 14.94 7.62
N GLU A 47 -16.66 15.89 6.85
CA GLU A 47 -17.70 15.65 5.84
C GLU A 47 -17.20 14.71 4.75
N GLY A 48 -16.04 14.97 4.16
CA GLY A 48 -15.49 14.14 3.08
C GLY A 48 -15.11 12.73 3.54
N SER A 49 -14.45 12.58 4.69
CA SER A 49 -14.20 11.26 5.27
C SER A 49 -15.51 10.55 5.66
N GLY A 50 -16.47 11.29 6.21
CA GLY A 50 -17.78 10.77 6.58
C GLY A 50 -18.61 10.29 5.39
N ALA A 51 -18.50 10.94 4.22
CA ALA A 51 -19.17 10.52 2.99
C ALA A 51 -18.82 9.09 2.56
N PHE A 52 -17.62 8.63 2.88
CA PHE A 52 -17.15 7.26 2.62
C PHE A 52 -17.16 6.36 3.86
N GLY A 53 -17.59 6.86 5.01
CA GLY A 53 -17.57 6.14 6.28
C GLY A 53 -16.15 5.84 6.76
N VAL A 54 -15.14 6.64 6.36
CA VAL A 54 -13.76 6.41 6.75
C VAL A 54 -13.51 6.79 8.20
N GLN A 55 -13.09 5.81 8.99
CA GLN A 55 -12.47 6.04 10.29
C GLN A 55 -10.96 5.89 10.14
N TRP A 56 -10.24 7.00 10.20
CA TRP A 56 -8.79 6.99 10.13
C TRP A 56 -8.15 6.46 11.40
N ARG A 57 -7.09 5.67 11.23
CA ARG A 57 -6.25 5.14 12.29
C ARG A 57 -4.80 5.41 11.97
N VAL A 58 -4.02 5.76 12.98
CA VAL A 58 -2.62 6.12 12.82
C VAL A 58 -1.73 5.44 13.85
N ALA A 59 -0.51 5.12 13.44
CA ALA A 59 0.53 4.65 14.33
C ALA A 59 1.91 5.06 13.83
N ASP A 60 2.78 5.39 14.77
CA ASP A 60 4.20 5.55 14.51
C ASP A 60 4.83 4.21 14.13
N VAL A 61 5.88 4.28 13.31
CA VAL A 61 6.62 3.11 12.82
C VAL A 61 8.06 3.20 13.27
N ARG A 62 8.62 2.08 13.68
CA ARG A 62 10.04 1.94 14.02
C ARG A 62 10.76 1.02 13.04
N ILE A 63 12.05 1.22 12.90
CA ILE A 63 12.95 0.31 12.20
C ILE A 63 13.51 -0.66 13.25
N VAL A 64 13.43 -1.94 12.97
CA VAL A 64 13.96 -3.00 13.83
C VAL A 64 14.98 -3.85 13.09
N GLU A 65 16.04 -4.23 13.79
CA GLU A 65 17.01 -5.19 13.29
C GLU A 65 16.45 -6.60 13.38
N VAL A 66 16.57 -7.36 12.30
CA VAL A 66 16.10 -8.74 12.24
C VAL A 66 17.15 -9.63 11.56
N PRO A 67 17.17 -10.96 11.81
CA PRO A 67 18.02 -11.87 11.09
C PRO A 67 17.76 -11.81 9.58
N ALA A 68 18.82 -11.73 8.77
CA ALA A 68 18.70 -11.71 7.32
C ALA A 68 18.11 -13.04 6.82
N ALA A 69 16.97 -12.98 6.15
CA ALA A 69 16.34 -14.14 5.55
C ALA A 69 16.97 -14.52 4.19
N ILE A 70 17.61 -13.55 3.52
CA ILE A 70 18.18 -13.71 2.19
C ILE A 70 19.70 -13.57 2.26
N ASN A 71 20.41 -14.49 1.58
CA ASN A 71 21.87 -14.45 1.45
C ASN A 71 22.62 -14.56 2.80
N LYS A 72 22.34 -15.62 3.54
CA LYS A 72 22.86 -15.90 4.88
C LYS A 72 24.40 -15.82 4.99
N ASP A 73 25.11 -15.99 3.87
CA ASP A 73 26.59 -15.96 3.84
C ASP A 73 27.14 -14.54 3.77
N ARG A 74 26.33 -13.56 3.38
CA ARG A 74 26.74 -12.15 3.25
C ARG A 74 26.25 -11.25 4.37
N TYR A 75 24.98 -11.43 4.78
CA TYR A 75 24.34 -10.55 5.74
C TYR A 75 23.82 -11.34 6.91
N LYS A 76 24.29 -11.02 8.10
CA LYS A 76 23.81 -11.64 9.34
C LYS A 76 22.48 -11.03 9.79
N THR A 77 22.27 -9.76 9.50
CA THR A 77 21.09 -8.99 9.90
C THR A 77 20.60 -8.12 8.76
N THR A 78 19.35 -7.72 8.84
CA THR A 78 18.72 -6.72 8.00
C THR A 78 17.76 -5.90 8.84
N TYR A 79 17.06 -4.94 8.24
CA TYR A 79 16.12 -4.07 8.94
C TYR A 79 14.73 -4.24 8.35
N GLN A 80 13.73 -4.16 9.22
CA GLN A 80 12.32 -4.12 8.86
C GLN A 80 11.65 -2.94 9.54
N ILE A 81 10.50 -2.58 9.00
CA ILE A 81 9.58 -1.64 9.66
C ILE A 81 8.61 -2.43 10.56
N GLU A 82 8.28 -1.85 11.71
CA GLU A 82 7.25 -2.36 12.61
C GLU A 82 6.32 -1.22 13.06
N PRO A 83 5.00 -1.40 12.93
CA PRO A 83 4.30 -2.54 12.35
C PRO A 83 4.37 -2.57 10.81
N ARG A 84 4.14 -3.74 10.21
CA ARG A 84 3.97 -3.95 8.76
C ARG A 84 2.48 -3.97 8.44
N ALA A 85 1.89 -2.82 8.27
CA ALA A 85 0.44 -2.64 8.28
C ALA A 85 -0.21 -2.53 6.90
N MET A 86 0.47 -3.01 5.85
CA MET A 86 -0.10 -3.04 4.51
C MET A 86 -1.21 -4.11 4.30
N PRO A 87 -1.21 -5.30 4.96
CA PRO A 87 -2.25 -6.31 4.73
C PRO A 87 -3.64 -5.82 5.11
N THR A 88 -4.66 -6.33 4.42
CA THR A 88 -6.06 -5.96 4.67
C THR A 88 -6.57 -6.47 6.01
N ASP A 89 -6.07 -7.62 6.46
CA ASP A 89 -6.41 -8.29 7.71
C ASP A 89 -5.52 -7.85 8.90
N PHE A 90 -4.67 -6.85 8.71
CA PHE A 90 -3.87 -6.29 9.80
C PHE A 90 -4.80 -5.68 10.86
N ASP A 91 -4.62 -6.10 12.13
CA ASP A 91 -5.36 -5.57 13.27
C ASP A 91 -4.81 -4.21 13.71
N ASP A 92 -5.49 -3.16 13.33
CA ASP A 92 -5.22 -1.79 13.76
C ASP A 92 -6.18 -1.29 14.86
N SER A 93 -6.90 -2.21 15.53
CA SER A 93 -7.95 -1.87 16.51
C SER A 93 -7.43 -1.02 17.69
N GLN A 94 -6.16 -1.21 18.04
CA GLN A 94 -5.49 -0.49 19.14
C GLN A 94 -4.85 0.83 18.72
N TRP A 95 -4.88 1.17 17.42
CA TRP A 95 -4.29 2.39 16.95
C TRP A 95 -5.11 3.62 17.31
N GLU A 96 -4.43 4.75 17.40
CA GLU A 96 -5.08 6.05 17.58
C GLU A 96 -6.08 6.29 16.45
N ARG A 97 -7.31 6.68 16.82
CA ARG A 97 -8.35 7.12 15.90
C ARG A 97 -8.27 8.61 15.73
N ILE A 98 -8.30 9.07 14.49
CA ILE A 98 -8.36 10.49 14.17
C ILE A 98 -9.50 10.77 13.20
N GLU A 99 -9.97 12.00 13.18
CA GLU A 99 -10.96 12.47 12.21
C GLU A 99 -10.29 12.96 10.91
N GLY A 100 -11.06 13.11 9.83
CA GLY A 100 -10.54 13.61 8.55
C GLY A 100 -9.80 14.93 8.69
N LYS A 101 -10.33 15.88 9.47
CA LYS A 101 -9.70 17.19 9.73
C LYS A 101 -8.33 17.09 10.41
N ASP A 102 -8.06 15.99 11.11
CA ASP A 102 -6.82 15.79 11.86
C ASP A 102 -5.68 15.25 11.00
N LEU A 103 -5.97 14.72 9.79
CA LEU A 103 -4.94 14.24 8.87
C LEU A 103 -3.86 15.29 8.58
N GLY A 104 -4.26 16.54 8.44
CA GLY A 104 -3.35 17.65 8.17
C GLY A 104 -2.62 18.20 9.38
N VAL A 105 -2.96 17.76 10.61
CA VAL A 105 -2.39 18.31 11.85
C VAL A 105 -1.78 17.24 12.76
N ARG A 106 -2.20 15.97 12.65
CA ARG A 106 -1.61 14.88 13.42
C ARG A 106 -0.16 14.64 12.98
N ARG A 107 0.74 14.69 13.93
CA ARG A 107 2.18 14.47 13.74
C ARG A 107 2.58 13.12 14.31
N SER A 108 3.74 12.61 13.87
CA SER A 108 4.37 11.45 14.50
C SER A 108 4.73 11.74 15.98
N GLY A 109 5.07 10.68 16.72
CA GLY A 109 5.44 10.80 18.13
C GLY A 109 6.76 11.52 18.42
N GLY A 110 7.41 12.10 17.41
CA GLY A 110 8.62 12.91 17.54
C GLY A 110 9.93 12.12 17.59
N HIS A 111 9.84 10.78 17.54
CA HIS A 111 11.01 9.89 17.63
C HIS A 111 11.22 9.04 16.37
N THR A 112 10.42 9.26 15.35
CA THR A 112 10.44 8.50 14.10
C THR A 112 10.12 9.38 12.91
N ALA A 113 10.72 9.04 11.77
CA ALA A 113 10.42 9.63 10.48
C ALA A 113 9.37 8.81 9.69
N PHE A 114 8.65 7.89 10.35
CA PHE A 114 7.70 6.98 9.68
C PHE A 114 6.38 6.89 10.43
N MET A 115 5.27 6.88 9.67
CA MET A 115 3.92 6.64 10.19
C MET A 115 3.10 5.82 9.23
N TRP A 116 2.16 5.04 9.78
CA TRP A 116 1.04 4.50 9.03
C TRP A 116 -0.21 5.34 9.25
N PHE A 117 -0.95 5.55 8.16
CA PHE A 117 -2.34 5.99 8.17
C PHE A 117 -3.17 4.92 7.49
N ARG A 118 -4.21 4.43 8.18
CA ARG A 118 -5.11 3.40 7.65
C ARG A 118 -6.55 3.86 7.72
N GLY A 119 -7.34 3.41 6.74
CA GLY A 119 -8.78 3.67 6.71
C GLY A 119 -9.48 2.76 5.72
N LEU A 120 -10.73 2.41 6.01
CA LEU A 120 -11.58 1.66 5.12
C LEU A 120 -12.56 2.61 4.46
N LEU A 121 -12.43 2.76 3.16
CA LEU A 121 -13.28 3.62 2.34
C LEU A 121 -14.37 2.76 1.71
N THR A 122 -15.64 3.15 1.89
CA THR A 122 -16.80 2.50 1.27
C THR A 122 -17.47 3.48 0.33
N MET A 123 -17.65 3.10 -0.93
CA MET A 123 -18.28 3.95 -1.95
C MET A 123 -19.77 4.10 -1.64
N PRO A 124 -20.28 5.33 -1.42
CA PRO A 124 -21.71 5.56 -1.25
C PRO A 124 -22.44 5.53 -2.61
N ALA A 125 -23.75 5.41 -2.60
CA ALA A 125 -24.55 5.50 -3.81
C ALA A 125 -24.54 6.91 -4.42
N ARG A 126 -24.37 7.94 -3.58
CA ARG A 126 -24.35 9.35 -3.97
C ARG A 126 -23.42 10.13 -3.06
N ILE A 127 -22.72 11.10 -3.63
CA ILE A 127 -21.89 12.08 -2.91
C ILE A 127 -22.34 13.46 -3.36
N SER A 128 -23.06 14.17 -2.51
CA SER A 128 -23.74 15.42 -2.89
C SER A 128 -24.63 15.20 -4.13
N ASP A 129 -24.35 15.89 -5.22
CA ASP A 129 -25.03 15.76 -6.51
C ASP A 129 -24.42 14.66 -7.43
N PHE A 130 -23.29 14.09 -7.06
CA PHE A 130 -22.62 13.07 -7.84
C PHE A 130 -23.20 11.67 -7.57
N ASP A 131 -23.79 11.06 -8.60
CA ASP A 131 -24.46 9.78 -8.53
C ASP A 131 -23.51 8.65 -8.99
N LEU A 132 -23.24 7.68 -8.11
CA LEU A 132 -22.43 6.48 -8.39
C LEU A 132 -23.28 5.28 -8.87
N SER A 133 -24.57 5.46 -9.20
CA SER A 133 -25.36 4.42 -9.87
C SER A 133 -24.82 4.05 -11.25
N LYS A 134 -24.11 4.99 -11.89
CA LYS A 134 -23.31 4.76 -13.08
C LYS A 134 -21.86 4.62 -12.63
N SER A 135 -21.18 3.58 -13.12
CA SER A 135 -19.77 3.36 -12.81
C SER A 135 -18.90 4.57 -13.18
N ALA A 136 -17.87 4.79 -12.40
CA ALA A 136 -16.89 5.83 -12.59
C ALA A 136 -15.48 5.31 -12.34
N VAL A 137 -14.48 5.96 -12.94
CA VAL A 137 -13.10 5.78 -12.50
C VAL A 137 -12.91 6.56 -11.21
N ALA A 138 -12.41 5.90 -10.15
CA ALA A 138 -12.03 6.57 -8.91
C ALA A 138 -10.53 6.54 -8.71
N VAL A 139 -9.97 7.68 -8.35
CA VAL A 139 -8.55 7.88 -8.09
C VAL A 139 -8.37 8.45 -6.69
N LEU A 140 -7.53 7.80 -5.89
CA LEU A 140 -7.05 8.37 -4.64
C LEU A 140 -5.83 9.25 -4.96
N ASN A 141 -5.88 10.51 -4.55
CA ASN A 141 -4.82 11.48 -4.73
C ASN A 141 -4.30 11.90 -3.35
N VAL A 142 -3.11 11.45 -3.02
CA VAL A 142 -2.48 11.67 -1.71
C VAL A 142 -1.18 12.41 -1.87
N LEU A 143 -0.99 13.44 -1.07
CA LEU A 143 0.28 14.12 -0.87
C LEU A 143 0.60 14.13 0.62
N VAL A 144 1.72 13.53 0.97
CA VAL A 144 2.25 13.49 2.32
C VAL A 144 3.58 14.23 2.34
N ASP A 145 3.89 14.87 3.41
CA ASP A 145 5.17 15.51 3.66
C ASP A 145 6.10 14.49 4.37
N ASP A 146 7.19 13.97 3.78
CA ASP A 146 7.76 14.28 2.44
C ASP A 146 7.32 13.28 1.37
N TYR A 147 7.21 11.99 1.71
CA TYR A 147 6.99 10.86 0.80
C TYR A 147 5.89 9.95 1.31
N ALA A 148 5.25 9.24 0.40
CA ALA A 148 4.27 8.22 0.74
C ALA A 148 4.37 6.98 -0.14
N GLU A 149 4.19 5.81 0.50
CA GLU A 149 3.75 4.59 -0.19
C GLU A 149 2.25 4.45 0.01
N VAL A 150 1.51 4.23 -1.06
CA VAL A 150 0.05 4.07 -1.01
C VAL A 150 -0.31 2.63 -1.34
N TRP A 151 -0.92 1.94 -0.39
CA TRP A 151 -1.38 0.57 -0.50
C TRP A 151 -2.90 0.53 -0.56
N ILE A 152 -3.44 -0.18 -1.55
CA ILE A 152 -4.87 -0.39 -1.73
C ILE A 152 -5.15 -1.88 -1.65
N ASN A 153 -6.05 -2.28 -0.73
CA ASN A 153 -6.39 -3.69 -0.50
C ASN A 153 -5.15 -4.59 -0.32
N GLY A 154 -4.17 -4.13 0.45
CA GLY A 154 -2.94 -4.86 0.74
C GLY A 154 -1.94 -4.93 -0.42
N GLN A 155 -2.20 -4.23 -1.51
CA GLN A 155 -1.33 -4.19 -2.68
C GLN A 155 -0.85 -2.77 -2.96
N MET A 156 0.42 -2.63 -3.29
CA MET A 156 0.95 -1.38 -3.80
C MET A 156 0.78 -1.35 -5.32
N PRO A 157 0.00 -0.39 -5.87
CA PRO A 157 -0.24 -0.30 -7.30
C PRO A 157 1.06 -0.12 -8.07
N ARG A 158 1.22 -0.86 -9.17
CA ARG A 158 2.39 -0.75 -10.03
C ARG A 158 2.26 0.45 -10.95
N ARG A 159 3.38 1.10 -11.21
CA ARG A 159 3.48 2.18 -12.19
C ARG A 159 4.18 1.69 -13.44
N SER A 160 3.67 2.08 -14.62
CA SER A 160 4.28 1.73 -15.91
C SER A 160 5.70 2.24 -16.01
N GLY A 161 6.60 1.42 -16.55
CA GLY A 161 8.01 1.77 -16.71
C GLY A 161 8.89 1.59 -15.45
N TYR A 162 8.31 1.16 -14.34
CA TYR A 162 9.06 0.88 -13.10
C TYR A 162 9.16 -0.62 -12.85
N PRO A 163 10.32 -1.12 -12.43
CA PRO A 163 10.55 -2.56 -12.23
C PRO A 163 9.79 -3.13 -11.01
N SER A 164 9.43 -2.28 -10.07
CA SER A 164 8.68 -2.63 -8.87
C SER A 164 7.41 -1.80 -8.75
N PRO A 165 6.50 -2.10 -7.81
CA PRO A 165 5.38 -1.22 -7.49
C PRO A 165 5.88 0.21 -7.30
N ALA A 166 5.16 1.18 -7.86
CA ALA A 166 5.49 2.58 -7.67
C ALA A 166 5.26 2.95 -6.21
N THR A 167 6.31 3.39 -5.55
CA THR A 167 6.31 3.60 -4.12
C THR A 167 6.27 5.07 -3.78
N ILE A 168 7.29 5.77 -4.22
CA ILE A 168 7.56 7.15 -3.84
C ILE A 168 7.63 7.98 -5.10
N GLN A 169 6.82 9.01 -5.18
CA GLN A 169 6.76 9.87 -6.37
C GLN A 169 7.86 10.92 -6.41
N GLY A 170 8.41 11.27 -5.30
CA GLY A 170 9.37 12.35 -5.12
C GLY A 170 8.95 13.24 -3.96
N LEU A 171 9.87 14.09 -3.53
CA LEU A 171 9.65 14.98 -2.40
C LEU A 171 8.40 15.86 -2.62
N ASN A 172 7.44 15.74 -1.72
CA ASN A 172 6.19 16.51 -1.76
C ASN A 172 5.42 16.42 -3.08
N MET A 173 5.47 15.28 -3.75
CA MET A 173 4.73 15.02 -4.98
C MET A 173 3.46 14.19 -4.71
N PRO A 174 2.34 14.50 -5.39
CA PRO A 174 1.11 13.75 -5.21
C PRO A 174 1.23 12.32 -5.75
N ASN A 175 0.73 11.37 -4.98
CA ASN A 175 0.55 9.98 -5.38
C ASN A 175 -0.90 9.82 -5.88
N ARG A 176 -1.09 9.65 -7.17
CA ARG A 176 -2.39 9.42 -7.79
C ARG A 176 -2.55 7.93 -8.11
N VAL A 177 -3.40 7.27 -7.36
CA VAL A 177 -3.58 5.82 -7.39
C VAL A 177 -5.01 5.49 -7.79
N VAL A 178 -5.18 4.72 -8.86
CA VAL A 178 -6.52 4.27 -9.30
C VAL A 178 -7.05 3.25 -8.31
N LEU A 179 -8.18 3.57 -7.67
CA LEU A 179 -8.93 2.66 -6.80
C LEU A 179 -9.67 1.62 -7.65
N GLY A 180 -10.29 2.05 -8.74
CA GLY A 180 -10.98 1.21 -9.69
C GLY A 180 -11.44 1.99 -10.91
N THR A 181 -11.66 1.29 -12.02
CA THR A 181 -12.12 1.89 -13.30
C THR A 181 -13.64 1.84 -13.46
N GLU A 182 -14.32 1.07 -12.64
CA GLU A 182 -15.77 0.87 -12.67
C GLU A 182 -16.33 0.81 -11.24
N VAL A 183 -15.94 1.80 -10.41
CA VAL A 183 -16.39 1.83 -9.02
C VAL A 183 -17.88 2.14 -8.95
N LYS A 184 -18.54 1.50 -7.99
CA LYS A 184 -19.97 1.64 -7.73
C LYS A 184 -20.26 1.63 -6.23
N ALA A 185 -21.48 1.97 -5.89
CA ALA A 185 -21.96 1.94 -4.51
C ALA A 185 -21.69 0.58 -3.84
N GLY A 186 -21.17 0.60 -2.62
CA GLY A 186 -20.84 -0.58 -1.82
C GLY A 186 -19.42 -1.12 -2.03
N ASP A 187 -18.70 -0.69 -3.06
CA ASP A 187 -17.29 -1.08 -3.23
C ASP A 187 -16.45 -0.58 -2.05
N ARG A 188 -15.52 -1.42 -1.61
CA ARG A 188 -14.71 -1.15 -0.41
C ARG A 188 -13.23 -1.18 -0.75
N PHE A 189 -12.50 -0.19 -0.23
CA PHE A 189 -11.07 -0.07 -0.43
C PHE A 189 -10.37 0.14 0.91
N GLN A 190 -9.55 -0.84 1.33
CA GLN A 190 -8.66 -0.66 2.47
C GLN A 190 -7.48 0.19 2.03
N LEU A 191 -7.38 1.37 2.60
CA LEU A 191 -6.26 2.27 2.40
C LEU A 191 -5.21 2.04 3.49
N ALA A 192 -3.95 1.94 3.09
CA ALA A 192 -2.82 2.02 4.01
C ALA A 192 -1.76 2.91 3.37
N VAL A 193 -1.45 4.03 4.02
CA VAL A 193 -0.45 4.99 3.57
C VAL A 193 0.72 4.94 4.53
N PHE A 194 1.87 4.51 4.03
CA PHE A 194 3.13 4.58 4.75
C PHE A 194 3.79 5.90 4.43
N ALA A 195 3.85 6.75 5.43
CA ALA A 195 4.37 8.10 5.32
C ALA A 195 5.82 8.16 5.82
N ILE A 196 6.64 8.89 5.10
CA ILE A 196 8.09 9.00 5.33
C ILE A 196 8.45 10.47 5.36
N ASN A 197 9.20 10.89 6.37
CA ASN A 197 9.82 12.22 6.44
C ASN A 197 11.34 12.06 6.59
N GLY A 198 12.10 12.79 5.80
CA GLY A 198 13.56 12.82 5.84
C GLY A 198 14.09 14.17 6.34
N PRO A 199 15.39 14.30 6.60
CA PRO A 199 16.40 13.25 6.53
C PRO A 199 16.37 12.28 7.73
N MET A 200 16.79 11.05 7.51
CA MET A 200 16.80 10.02 8.56
C MET A 200 17.82 10.30 9.67
N SER A 201 18.84 11.09 9.38
CA SER A 201 19.88 11.47 10.36
C SER A 201 19.40 12.52 11.36
N ASP A 202 18.36 13.25 11.04
CA ASP A 202 17.76 14.26 11.90
C ASP A 202 16.23 14.25 11.68
N PRO A 203 15.52 13.21 12.15
CA PRO A 203 14.11 13.05 11.90
C PRO A 203 13.28 14.05 12.71
N PHE A 204 12.34 14.70 12.03
CA PHE A 204 11.33 15.54 12.65
C PHE A 204 10.00 14.79 12.75
N GLY A 205 9.28 14.98 13.81
CA GLY A 205 7.91 14.50 13.95
C GLY A 205 6.89 15.27 13.10
N SER A 206 7.20 15.49 11.83
CA SER A 206 6.46 16.42 10.96
C SER A 206 5.66 15.74 9.85
N ILE A 207 5.51 14.42 9.91
CA ILE A 207 4.74 13.68 8.92
C ILE A 207 3.26 14.02 9.03
N TRP A 208 2.66 14.48 7.94
CA TRP A 208 1.21 14.70 7.83
C TRP A 208 0.76 14.76 6.38
N PHE A 209 -0.54 14.60 6.18
CA PHE A 209 -1.13 14.83 4.88
C PHE A 209 -1.14 16.33 4.54
N ARG A 210 -0.75 16.66 3.33
CA ARG A 210 -1.00 17.96 2.69
C ARG A 210 -2.22 17.88 1.78
N GLN A 211 -2.52 16.69 1.27
CA GLN A 211 -3.68 16.42 0.43
C GLN A 211 -4.11 14.97 0.57
N ALA A 212 -5.41 14.74 0.68
CA ALA A 212 -6.03 13.42 0.56
C ALA A 212 -7.41 13.61 -0.11
N MET A 213 -7.54 13.20 -1.36
CA MET A 213 -8.75 13.41 -2.16
C MET A 213 -9.14 12.12 -2.88
N VAL A 214 -10.44 11.93 -3.07
CA VAL A 214 -10.97 10.97 -4.04
C VAL A 214 -11.51 11.75 -5.24
N GLU A 215 -10.94 11.47 -6.40
CA GLU A 215 -11.30 12.08 -7.67
C GLU A 215 -12.10 11.09 -8.51
N PHE A 216 -13.23 11.51 -9.07
CA PHE A 216 -14.08 10.70 -9.94
C PHE A 216 -14.06 11.21 -11.37
N TYR A 217 -13.99 10.27 -12.32
CA TYR A 217 -13.95 10.53 -13.75
C TYR A 217 -15.02 9.71 -14.48
N ARG A 218 -15.58 10.28 -15.55
CA ARG A 218 -16.58 9.65 -16.44
C ARG A 218 -16.18 9.78 -17.90
#